data_f4abffc40bfd384549304b63b9b92f1f
#
_entry.id   f4abffc40bfd384549304b63b9b92f1f
#
_cell.length_a   1.000
_cell.length_b   1.000
_cell.length_c   1.000
_cell.angle_alpha   90.00
_cell.angle_beta   90.00
_cell.angle_gamma   90.00
#
_symmetry.space_group_name_H-M   'P 1'
#
loop_
_entity.id
_entity.type
_entity.pdbx_description
1 polymer ?
#
loop_
_entity_poly.entity_id
_entity_poly.type
_entity_poly.pdbx_seq_one_letter_code
_entity_poly.pdbx_strand_id
1 'polypeptide(L)'
;MNHHAIYLKKPDFIQRDVAGECILVPIRRTLTEANSIYVLNETGAALWNRIDGARPIHEIASVFTEEYDVATEQLNQDLETLLADLLSIHAIEEVAVADGPSR
;
A
#
# COMPACT_ATOMS: atom_id res chain seq x y z
N MET A 1 -7.12 11.01 2.79
CA MET A 1 -5.76 10.44 2.75
C MET A 1 -4.74 11.56 2.77
N ASN A 2 -3.70 11.38 3.56
CA ASN A 2 -2.63 12.37 3.60
C ASN A 2 -1.59 11.99 2.57
N HIS A 3 -1.48 12.79 1.52
CA HIS A 3 -0.57 12.47 0.42
C HIS A 3 0.89 12.63 0.79
N HIS A 4 1.18 13.27 1.91
CA HIS A 4 2.56 13.41 2.37
C HIS A 4 2.97 12.32 3.34
N ALA A 5 2.05 11.42 3.65
CA ALA A 5 2.35 10.34 4.61
C ALA A 5 3.29 9.33 3.99
N ILE A 6 4.14 8.78 4.83
CA ILE A 6 5.06 7.71 4.46
C ILE A 6 4.61 6.47 5.18
N TYR A 7 4.48 5.38 4.43
CA TYR A 7 4.01 4.13 4.99
C TYR A 7 5.08 3.06 4.91
N LEU A 8 5.03 2.14 5.85
CA LEU A 8 5.97 1.05 5.94
C LEU A 8 5.19 -0.25 5.93
N LYS A 9 5.68 -1.24 5.20
CA LYS A 9 5.07 -2.56 5.22
C LYS A 9 5.34 -3.24 6.54
N LYS A 10 4.31 -3.85 7.09
CA LYS A 10 4.45 -4.56 8.36
C LYS A 10 4.98 -5.96 8.09
N PRO A 11 5.82 -6.47 8.97
CA PRO A 11 6.37 -7.81 8.76
C PRO A 11 5.40 -8.94 9.04
N ASP A 12 4.18 -8.62 9.40
CA ASP A 12 3.21 -9.65 9.76
C ASP A 12 2.58 -10.33 8.56
N PHE A 13 2.90 -9.89 7.36
CA PHE A 13 2.34 -10.47 6.15
C PHE A 13 3.43 -10.91 5.20
N ILE A 14 3.16 -11.99 4.49
CA ILE A 14 4.04 -12.47 3.44
C ILE A 14 3.34 -12.23 2.11
N GLN A 15 4.07 -11.67 1.17
CA GLN A 15 3.57 -11.48 -0.19
C GLN A 15 3.85 -12.73 -1.00
N ARG A 16 2.84 -13.25 -1.66
CA ARG A 16 3.00 -14.39 -2.55
C ARG A 16 2.37 -14.07 -3.89
N ASP A 17 3.07 -14.43 -4.94
CA ASP A 17 2.54 -14.23 -6.28
C ASP A 17 2.12 -15.58 -6.81
N VAL A 18 0.83 -15.73 -7.05
CA VAL A 18 0.27 -16.99 -7.49
C VAL A 18 -0.60 -16.74 -8.70
N ALA A 19 -0.27 -17.35 -9.80
CA ALA A 19 -1.07 -17.29 -11.02
C ALA A 19 -1.37 -15.87 -11.46
N GLY A 20 -0.39 -14.99 -11.32
CA GLY A 20 -0.56 -13.62 -11.76
C GLY A 20 -1.19 -12.71 -10.73
N GLU A 21 -1.55 -13.25 -9.57
CA GLU A 21 -2.14 -12.44 -8.52
C GLU A 21 -1.17 -12.26 -7.37
N CYS A 22 -1.21 -11.10 -6.76
CA CYS A 22 -0.40 -10.83 -5.59
C CYS A 22 -1.28 -10.99 -4.36
N ILE A 23 -0.87 -11.85 -3.46
CA ILE A 23 -1.66 -12.18 -2.29
C ILE A 23 -0.85 -11.87 -1.04
N LEU A 24 -1.49 -11.20 -0.10
CA LEU A 24 -0.88 -10.94 1.21
C LEU A 24 -1.45 -11.92 2.20
N VAL A 25 -0.59 -12.74 2.79
CA VAL A 25 -1.00 -13.79 3.70
C VAL A 25 -0.46 -13.49 5.08
N PRO A 26 -1.31 -13.46 6.10
CA PRO A 26 -0.82 -13.17 7.45
C PRO A 26 0.03 -14.31 7.97
N ILE A 27 1.15 -13.96 8.56
CA ILE A 27 2.04 -14.94 9.15
C ILE A 27 1.49 -15.41 10.48
N ARG A 28 0.94 -14.48 11.26
CA ARG A 28 0.44 -14.83 12.53
C ARG A 28 -1.01 -15.02 12.50
N ARG A 29 -1.48 -16.11 13.07
CA ARG A 29 -2.86 -16.37 13.18
C ARG A 29 -3.31 -15.84 14.45
N THR A 30 -3.68 -14.63 14.56
CA THR A 30 -4.13 -14.12 15.80
C THR A 30 -5.56 -13.94 15.73
N LEU A 31 -6.24 -14.46 16.58
CA LEU A 31 -7.59 -14.10 16.82
C LEU A 31 -8.46 -14.26 15.64
N THR A 32 -9.24 -13.31 15.41
CA THR A 32 -10.36 -13.43 14.55
C THR A 32 -10.05 -13.33 13.11
N GLU A 33 -8.98 -12.62 12.77
CA GLU A 33 -8.72 -12.44 11.37
C GLU A 33 -7.73 -13.41 10.86
N ALA A 34 -7.56 -14.49 11.54
CA ALA A 34 -6.50 -15.42 11.25
C ALA A 34 -6.53 -15.97 9.85
N ASN A 35 -7.69 -16.08 9.27
CA ASN A 35 -7.79 -16.69 7.98
C ASN A 35 -7.89 -15.71 6.85
N SER A 36 -7.77 -14.43 7.14
CA SER A 36 -7.94 -13.44 6.09
C SER A 36 -6.73 -13.36 5.22
N ILE A 37 -6.95 -13.34 3.95
CA ILE A 37 -5.90 -13.00 3.00
C ILE A 37 -6.39 -11.82 2.20
N TYR A 38 -5.49 -11.08 1.63
CA TYR A 38 -5.85 -9.91 0.85
C TYR A 38 -5.27 -10.05 -0.54
N VAL A 39 -6.11 -9.99 -1.55
CA VAL A 39 -5.68 -10.16 -2.93
C VAL A 39 -5.55 -8.78 -3.56
N LEU A 40 -4.40 -8.50 -4.13
CA LEU A 40 -4.15 -7.25 -4.81
C LEU A 40 -4.31 -7.45 -6.30
N ASN A 41 -5.02 -6.53 -6.94
CA ASN A 41 -5.06 -6.56 -8.39
C ASN A 41 -3.75 -6.00 -8.92
N GLU A 42 -3.63 -5.92 -10.23
CA GLU A 42 -2.37 -5.55 -10.85
C GLU A 42 -1.91 -4.15 -10.40
N THR A 43 -2.83 -3.20 -10.39
CA THR A 43 -2.50 -1.85 -9.94
C THR A 43 -2.12 -1.84 -8.47
N GLY A 44 -2.89 -2.53 -7.65
CA GLY A 44 -2.61 -2.59 -6.23
C GLY A 44 -1.28 -3.23 -5.93
N ALA A 45 -0.93 -4.28 -6.66
CA ALA A 45 0.37 -4.94 -6.47
C ALA A 45 1.51 -4.00 -6.83
N ALA A 46 1.36 -3.26 -7.93
CA ALA A 46 2.40 -2.34 -8.34
C ALA A 46 2.60 -1.23 -7.31
N LEU A 47 1.50 -0.72 -6.75
CA LEU A 47 1.59 0.30 -5.73
C LEU A 47 2.18 -0.25 -4.43
N TRP A 48 1.76 -1.45 -4.05
CA TRP A 48 2.27 -2.11 -2.85
C TRP A 48 3.78 -2.26 -2.92
N ASN A 49 4.29 -2.63 -4.09
CA ASN A 49 5.72 -2.84 -4.25
C ASN A 49 6.52 -1.56 -4.11
N ARG A 50 5.88 -0.42 -4.21
CA ARG A 50 6.57 0.85 -4.09
C ARG A 50 6.52 1.46 -2.70
N ILE A 51 5.79 0.84 -1.79
CA ILE A 51 5.74 1.29 -0.41
C ILE A 51 7.02 0.80 0.26
N ASP A 52 7.85 1.73 0.69
CA ASP A 52 9.18 1.36 1.16
C ASP A 52 9.59 2.02 2.47
N GLY A 53 8.68 2.71 3.13
CA GLY A 53 9.02 3.35 4.39
C GLY A 53 9.83 4.62 4.25
N ALA A 54 10.03 5.10 3.03
CA ALA A 54 10.88 6.24 2.80
C ALA A 54 10.23 7.30 1.93
N ARG A 55 9.38 6.92 1.01
CA ARG A 55 8.79 7.88 0.09
C ARG A 55 7.35 8.18 0.46
N PRO A 56 6.97 9.46 0.40
CA PRO A 56 5.57 9.81 0.68
C PRO A 56 4.67 9.34 -0.45
N ILE A 57 3.41 9.22 -0.15
CA ILE A 57 2.45 8.69 -1.10
C ILE A 57 2.38 9.52 -2.37
N HIS A 58 2.45 10.86 -2.26
CA HIS A 58 2.37 11.69 -3.45
C HIS A 58 3.53 11.40 -4.41
N GLU A 59 4.68 11.06 -3.89
CA GLU A 59 5.81 10.75 -4.72
C GLU A 59 5.62 9.41 -5.43
N ILE A 60 5.08 8.44 -4.71
CA ILE A 60 4.77 7.15 -5.30
C ILE A 60 3.74 7.31 -6.41
N ALA A 61 2.71 8.11 -6.16
CA ALA A 61 1.67 8.34 -7.15
C ALA A 61 2.23 9.04 -8.39
N SER A 62 3.11 10.01 -8.19
CA SER A 62 3.69 10.75 -9.30
C SER A 62 4.52 9.84 -10.21
N VAL A 63 5.36 9.01 -9.63
CA VAL A 63 6.16 8.09 -10.42
C VAL A 63 5.26 7.08 -11.12
N PHE A 64 4.22 6.65 -10.46
CA PHE A 64 3.32 5.67 -11.03
C PHE A 64 2.62 6.23 -12.27
N THR A 65 2.16 7.49 -12.22
CA THR A 65 1.51 8.07 -13.38
C THR A 65 2.45 8.30 -14.54
N GLU A 66 3.75 8.43 -14.25
CA GLU A 66 4.72 8.52 -15.32
C GLU A 66 4.97 7.19 -15.99
N GLU A 67 4.92 6.13 -15.22
CA GLU A 67 5.19 4.81 -15.76
C GLU A 67 3.99 4.17 -16.41
N TYR A 68 2.80 4.46 -15.91
CA TYR A 68 1.60 3.84 -16.38
C TYR A 68 0.64 4.90 -16.89
N ASP A 69 -0.07 4.60 -17.94
CA ASP A 69 -0.96 5.55 -18.55
C ASP A 69 -2.29 5.48 -17.82
N VAL A 70 -2.39 6.15 -16.70
CA VAL A 70 -3.60 6.08 -15.89
C VAL A 70 -3.98 7.48 -15.49
N ALA A 71 -5.28 7.73 -15.43
CA ALA A 71 -5.79 9.04 -15.05
C ALA A 71 -5.49 9.30 -13.58
N THR A 72 -5.07 10.50 -13.27
CA THR A 72 -4.69 10.86 -11.92
C THR A 72 -5.83 10.66 -10.93
N GLU A 73 -7.04 11.04 -11.32
CA GLU A 73 -8.17 10.90 -10.42
C GLU A 73 -8.47 9.44 -10.12
N GLN A 74 -8.38 8.59 -11.13
CA GLN A 74 -8.62 7.18 -10.93
C GLN A 74 -7.54 6.58 -10.03
N LEU A 75 -6.30 6.98 -10.26
CA LEU A 75 -5.22 6.49 -9.43
C LEU A 75 -5.38 6.90 -7.98
N ASN A 76 -5.79 8.14 -7.74
CA ASN A 76 -5.99 8.61 -6.38
C ASN A 76 -7.09 7.84 -5.68
N GLN A 77 -8.16 7.52 -6.38
CA GLN A 77 -9.22 6.72 -5.79
C GLN A 77 -8.76 5.32 -5.46
N ASP A 78 -8.04 4.71 -6.39
CA ASP A 78 -7.52 3.37 -6.17
C ASP A 78 -6.54 3.34 -5.01
N LEU A 79 -5.72 4.36 -4.91
CA LEU A 79 -4.73 4.45 -3.86
C LEU A 79 -5.39 4.65 -2.51
N GLU A 80 -6.40 5.50 -2.44
CA GLU A 80 -7.10 5.69 -1.17
C GLU A 80 -7.74 4.40 -0.70
N THR A 81 -8.40 3.68 -1.60
CA THR A 81 -9.03 2.42 -1.25
C THR A 81 -7.99 1.42 -0.78
N LEU A 82 -6.90 1.32 -1.52
CA LEU A 82 -5.84 0.37 -1.17
C LEU A 82 -5.25 0.67 0.18
N LEU A 83 -4.92 1.94 0.44
CA LEU A 83 -4.31 2.30 1.71
C LEU A 83 -5.27 2.07 2.87
N ALA A 84 -6.55 2.39 2.67
CA ALA A 84 -7.53 2.17 3.73
C ALA A 84 -7.65 0.69 4.05
N ASP A 85 -7.68 -0.15 3.02
CA ASP A 85 -7.77 -1.58 3.22
C ASP A 85 -6.53 -2.13 3.92
N LEU A 86 -5.35 -1.70 3.45
CA LEU A 86 -4.11 -2.20 4.04
C LEU A 86 -3.96 -1.76 5.49
N LEU A 87 -4.39 -0.55 5.81
CA LEU A 87 -4.35 -0.10 7.19
C LEU A 87 -5.33 -0.89 8.04
N SER A 88 -6.49 -1.21 7.50
CA SER A 88 -7.51 -1.92 8.27
C SER A 88 -7.08 -3.34 8.63
N ILE A 89 -6.25 -3.96 7.80
CA ILE A 89 -5.75 -5.30 8.11
C ILE A 89 -4.36 -5.26 8.74
N HIS A 90 -3.86 -4.06 9.01
CA HIS A 90 -2.56 -3.87 9.66
C HIS A 90 -1.39 -4.38 8.82
N ALA A 91 -1.52 -4.27 7.50
CA ALA A 91 -0.43 -4.65 6.61
C ALA A 91 0.58 -3.54 6.41
N ILE A 92 0.19 -2.31 6.67
CA ILE A 92 1.10 -1.16 6.63
C ILE A 92 0.84 -0.30 7.84
N GLU A 93 1.79 0.60 8.12
CA GLU A 93 1.57 1.60 9.15
C GLU A 93 2.19 2.90 8.69
N GLU A 94 1.60 4.00 9.13
CA GLU A 94 2.13 5.31 8.80
C GLU A 94 3.26 5.61 9.76
N VAL A 95 4.44 5.93 9.23
CA VAL A 95 5.62 6.14 10.06
C VAL A 95 6.10 7.56 10.05
N ALA A 96 5.68 8.38 9.08
CA ALA A 96 6.15 9.76 9.02
C ALA A 96 5.29 10.55 8.07
N VAL A 97 5.44 11.86 8.12
CA VAL A 97 4.85 12.76 7.16
C VAL A 97 5.95 13.62 6.60
N ALA A 98 6.12 13.53 5.29
CA ALA A 98 7.24 14.17 4.65
C ALA A 98 7.03 15.60 4.33
N ASP A 99 6.25 16.35 5.00
CA ASP A 99 5.97 17.61 4.65
C ASP A 99 6.73 18.52 5.40
N GLY A 100 7.49 18.82 5.14
CA GLY A 100 8.09 19.55 5.72
C GLY A 100 8.29 20.44 6.33
N PRO A 101 8.39 21.22 6.68
CA PRO A 101 9.18 21.80 7.30
C PRO A 101 8.89 21.88 8.62
N SER A 102 8.88 21.72 8.94
CA SER A 102 8.62 21.66 9.83
C SER A 102 8.91 22.10 10.79
N ARG A 103 8.97 22.34 11.10
CA ARG A 103 9.21 22.59 11.84
C ARG A 103 9.62 22.86 12.26
#